data_d104834015675e1169a651073c08c2f9
#
_entry.id   d104834015675e1169a651073c08c2f9
#
_cell.length_a   1.000
_cell.length_b   1.000
_cell.length_c   1.000
_cell.angle_alpha   90.00
_cell.angle_beta   90.00
_cell.angle_gamma   90.00
#
_symmetry.space_group_name_H-M   'P 1'
#
loop_
_entity.id
_entity.type
_entity.pdbx_description
1 polymer ?
#
loop_
_entity_poly.entity_id
_entity_poly.type
_entity_poly.pdbx_seq_one_letter_code
_entity_poly.pdbx_strand_id
1 'polypeptide(L)'
;MPDVNPLLSADIGAARLDVCVADITTLALDAIVNAANRSLLGGGGVDGAIHRAAGPELLAECRTLGGCETGSAKMTRGYRLPAKYVVHAVGPVWSGGGSGEDELLASCYRTALDLTAAHGLTSLAFPAISTGIYRFPPDRAACIAVGTVAAELAARPRGCLARIVLCCFSPAAADHHVAALSDLGLV
;
A
#
# COMPACT_ATOMS: atom_id res chain seq x y z
N MET A 1 14.17 4.76 -16.59
CA MET A 1 13.15 4.28 -15.64
C MET A 1 12.05 5.30 -15.64
N PRO A 2 10.78 4.96 -15.74
CA PRO A 2 9.75 5.96 -15.57
C PRO A 2 9.77 6.43 -14.13
N ASP A 3 10.38 7.58 -13.89
CA ASP A 3 10.22 8.29 -12.63
C ASP A 3 8.73 8.66 -12.53
N VAL A 4 8.07 8.08 -11.55
CA VAL A 4 6.69 8.49 -11.24
C VAL A 4 6.77 9.92 -10.77
N ASN A 5 6.24 10.84 -11.58
CA ASN A 5 6.18 12.25 -11.23
C ASN A 5 5.13 12.41 -10.11
N PRO A 6 5.53 12.73 -8.88
CA PRO A 6 4.56 12.90 -7.81
C PRO A 6 3.72 14.16 -8.03
N LEU A 7 2.44 14.09 -7.67
CA LEU A 7 1.57 15.26 -7.61
C LEU A 7 1.92 16.13 -6.40
N LEU A 8 2.32 15.49 -5.32
CA LEU A 8 2.71 16.13 -4.07
C LEU A 8 3.70 15.23 -3.32
N SER A 9 4.61 15.83 -2.57
CA SER A 9 5.60 15.12 -1.76
C SER A 9 5.76 15.79 -0.40
N ALA A 10 6.01 14.96 0.62
CA ALA A 10 6.37 15.41 1.97
C ALA A 10 7.64 14.69 2.43
N ASP A 11 8.55 15.40 3.07
CA ASP A 11 9.70 14.80 3.72
C ASP A 11 9.37 14.53 5.20
N ILE A 12 9.49 13.28 5.62
CA ILE A 12 9.17 12.83 6.98
C ILE A 12 10.38 12.09 7.54
N GLY A 13 11.12 12.74 8.42
CA GLY A 13 12.40 12.22 8.89
C GLY A 13 13.39 12.08 7.74
N ALA A 14 13.90 10.87 7.53
CA ALA A 14 14.82 10.56 6.43
C ALA A 14 14.09 10.00 5.19
N ALA A 15 12.78 9.88 5.24
CA ALA A 15 11.98 9.30 4.17
C ALA A 15 11.18 10.36 3.41
N ARG A 16 10.90 10.08 2.15
CA ARG A 16 10.02 10.86 1.29
C ARG A 16 8.71 10.12 1.08
N LEU A 17 7.60 10.79 1.31
CA LEU A 17 6.24 10.33 1.04
C LEU A 17 5.71 11.05 -0.21
N ASP A 18 5.47 10.29 -1.26
CA ASP A 18 4.95 10.80 -2.54
C ASP A 18 3.48 10.38 -2.75
N VAL A 19 2.67 11.27 -3.33
CA VAL A 19 1.34 10.92 -3.87
C VAL A 19 1.43 11.01 -5.39
N CYS A 20 0.98 9.97 -6.09
CA CYS A 20 0.97 9.94 -7.56
C CYS A 20 -0.29 9.27 -8.13
N VAL A 21 -0.57 9.51 -9.39
CA VAL A 21 -1.53 8.75 -10.20
C VAL A 21 -0.73 7.89 -11.17
N ALA A 22 -0.80 6.58 -11.01
CA ALA A 22 -0.07 5.63 -11.86
C ALA A 22 -0.68 4.22 -11.77
N ASP A 23 -0.28 3.35 -12.68
CA ASP A 23 -0.48 1.91 -12.55
C ASP A 23 0.63 1.33 -11.65
N ILE A 24 0.24 0.86 -10.47
CA ILE A 24 1.18 0.32 -9.47
C ILE A 24 2.00 -0.86 -10.00
N THR A 25 1.47 -1.61 -10.98
CA THR A 25 2.17 -2.75 -11.59
C THR A 25 3.36 -2.36 -12.45
N THR A 26 3.50 -1.08 -12.79
CA THR A 26 4.61 -0.56 -13.58
C THR A 26 5.75 0.03 -12.75
N LEU A 27 5.60 0.13 -11.45
CA LEU A 27 6.56 0.78 -10.56
C LEU A 27 7.77 -0.11 -10.28
N ALA A 28 8.96 0.38 -10.63
CA ALA A 28 10.22 -0.30 -10.37
C ALA A 28 10.78 0.06 -8.99
N LEU A 29 10.03 -0.27 -7.94
CA LEU A 29 10.41 -0.10 -6.54
C LEU A 29 10.86 -1.44 -5.94
N ASP A 30 11.37 -1.43 -4.71
CA ASP A 30 11.72 -2.67 -4.04
C ASP A 30 10.48 -3.54 -3.78
N ALA A 31 9.36 -2.93 -3.38
CA ALA A 31 8.10 -3.64 -3.20
C ALA A 31 6.90 -2.78 -3.59
N ILE A 32 5.81 -3.45 -3.95
CA ILE A 32 4.47 -2.87 -4.08
C ILE A 32 3.51 -3.63 -3.17
N VAL A 33 2.51 -2.92 -2.63
CA VAL A 33 1.44 -3.53 -1.83
C VAL A 33 0.29 -3.93 -2.74
N ASN A 34 -0.21 -5.13 -2.52
CA ASN A 34 -1.44 -5.63 -3.11
C ASN A 34 -2.58 -5.50 -2.08
N ALA A 35 -3.71 -4.93 -2.49
CA ALA A 35 -4.94 -4.97 -1.71
C ALA A 35 -5.60 -6.33 -1.93
N ALA A 36 -5.19 -7.31 -1.14
CA ALA A 36 -5.58 -8.71 -1.26
C ALA A 36 -6.85 -9.02 -0.45
N ASN A 37 -7.46 -10.16 -0.73
CA ASN A 37 -8.44 -10.79 0.14
C ASN A 37 -7.78 -11.83 1.06
N ARG A 38 -8.52 -12.36 2.02
CA ARG A 38 -8.00 -13.30 3.02
C ARG A 38 -7.44 -14.60 2.44
N SER A 39 -7.91 -15.03 1.27
CA SER A 39 -7.40 -16.23 0.61
C SER A 39 -6.02 -16.04 -0.01
N LEU A 40 -5.65 -14.82 -0.39
CA LEU A 40 -4.47 -14.46 -1.17
C LEU A 40 -4.42 -15.09 -2.58
N LEU A 41 -5.53 -15.61 -3.07
CA LEU A 41 -5.60 -16.38 -4.32
C LEU A 41 -6.07 -15.56 -5.52
N GLY A 42 -5.93 -14.24 -5.45
CA GLY A 42 -6.34 -13.34 -6.52
C GLY A 42 -7.78 -12.85 -6.37
N GLY A 43 -8.17 -11.95 -7.24
CA GLY A 43 -9.48 -11.31 -7.26
C GLY A 43 -9.57 -10.25 -8.36
N GLY A 44 -10.43 -9.26 -8.14
CA GLY A 44 -10.61 -8.14 -9.06
C GLY A 44 -9.75 -6.92 -8.70
N GLY A 45 -9.96 -5.83 -9.41
CA GLY A 45 -9.28 -4.55 -9.16
C GLY A 45 -7.76 -4.66 -9.23
N VAL A 46 -7.05 -4.01 -8.30
CA VAL A 46 -5.59 -4.02 -8.26
C VAL A 46 -5.02 -5.42 -8.01
N ASP A 47 -5.70 -6.25 -7.23
CA ASP A 47 -5.31 -7.65 -6.98
C ASP A 47 -5.23 -8.44 -8.29
N GLY A 48 -6.28 -8.37 -9.11
CA GLY A 48 -6.28 -9.00 -10.43
C GLY A 48 -5.22 -8.43 -11.37
N ALA A 49 -5.00 -7.12 -11.36
CA ALA A 49 -3.98 -6.46 -12.18
C ALA A 49 -2.56 -6.93 -11.79
N ILE A 50 -2.26 -7.00 -10.50
CA ILE A 50 -0.96 -7.46 -9.99
C ILE A 50 -0.73 -8.93 -10.37
N HIS A 51 -1.71 -9.80 -10.18
CA HIS A 51 -1.59 -11.21 -10.56
C HIS A 51 -1.37 -11.41 -12.07
N ARG A 52 -2.08 -10.65 -12.91
CA ARG A 52 -1.88 -10.70 -14.38
C ARG A 52 -0.47 -10.24 -14.78
N ALA A 53 0.00 -9.15 -14.20
CA ALA A 53 1.32 -8.59 -14.52
C ALA A 53 2.46 -9.45 -14.00
N ALA A 54 2.31 -10.05 -12.82
CA ALA A 54 3.33 -10.92 -12.20
C ALA A 54 3.47 -12.28 -12.88
N GLY A 55 2.41 -12.78 -13.49
CA GLY A 55 2.35 -14.11 -14.05
C GLY A 55 1.93 -15.19 -13.04
N PRO A 56 1.81 -16.46 -13.48
CA PRO A 56 1.23 -17.54 -12.70
C PRO A 56 2.06 -17.97 -11.48
N GLU A 57 3.33 -17.64 -11.45
CA GLU A 57 4.24 -17.97 -10.35
C GLU A 57 3.85 -17.24 -9.05
N LEU A 58 3.28 -16.03 -9.15
CA LEU A 58 2.80 -15.29 -7.98
C LEU A 58 1.68 -16.08 -7.28
N LEU A 59 0.69 -16.55 -8.01
CA LEU A 59 -0.38 -17.37 -7.47
C LEU A 59 0.14 -18.66 -6.85
N ALA A 60 1.12 -19.30 -7.49
CA ALA A 60 1.73 -20.52 -6.97
C ALA A 60 2.40 -20.27 -5.60
N GLU A 61 3.14 -19.18 -5.44
CA GLU A 61 3.72 -18.81 -4.14
C GLU A 61 2.63 -18.45 -3.12
N CYS A 62 1.61 -17.65 -3.49
CA CYS A 62 0.51 -17.29 -2.62
C CYS A 62 -0.21 -18.51 -2.03
N ARG A 63 -0.38 -19.59 -2.81
CA ARG A 63 -0.98 -20.83 -2.31
C ARG A 63 -0.21 -21.45 -1.14
N THR A 64 1.10 -21.25 -1.07
CA THR A 64 1.93 -21.78 0.02
C THR A 64 1.76 -21.00 1.33
N LEU A 65 1.17 -19.81 1.29
CA LEU A 65 1.05 -18.93 2.46
C LEU A 65 -0.12 -19.29 3.38
N GLY A 66 -1.12 -20.03 2.88
CA GLY A 66 -2.27 -20.45 3.69
C GLY A 66 -3.22 -19.32 4.07
N GLY A 67 -3.35 -18.29 3.24
CA GLY A 67 -4.17 -17.13 3.51
C GLY A 67 -3.52 -16.11 4.45
N CYS A 68 -4.28 -15.06 4.78
CA CYS A 68 -3.83 -13.98 5.66
C CYS A 68 -5.04 -13.34 6.36
N GLU A 69 -4.89 -12.99 7.63
CA GLU A 69 -5.94 -12.34 8.41
C GLU A 69 -6.13 -10.88 8.02
N THR A 70 -7.35 -10.39 8.17
CA THR A 70 -7.67 -8.96 8.00
C THR A 70 -6.83 -8.11 8.95
N GLY A 71 -6.28 -7.02 8.45
CA GLY A 71 -5.36 -6.14 9.20
C GLY A 71 -3.91 -6.59 9.18
N SER A 72 -3.61 -7.71 8.53
CA SER A 72 -2.25 -8.26 8.40
C SER A 72 -1.77 -8.26 6.95
N ALA A 73 -0.53 -8.67 6.75
CA ALA A 73 0.08 -8.78 5.43
C ALA A 73 1.11 -9.91 5.37
N LYS A 74 1.34 -10.42 4.16
CA LYS A 74 2.39 -11.41 3.87
C LYS A 74 3.13 -11.02 2.59
N MET A 75 4.39 -11.37 2.49
CA MET A 75 5.25 -10.98 1.37
C MET A 75 5.55 -12.17 0.45
N THR A 76 5.56 -11.90 -0.85
CA THR A 76 6.03 -12.81 -1.90
C THR A 76 7.04 -12.10 -2.80
N ARG A 77 7.66 -12.84 -3.71
CA ARG A 77 8.41 -12.27 -4.83
C ARG A 77 7.47 -11.60 -5.83
N GLY A 78 8.03 -10.66 -6.63
CA GLY A 78 7.30 -9.93 -7.66
C GLY A 78 7.23 -10.62 -9.02
N TYR A 79 8.06 -11.64 -9.25
CA TYR A 79 8.16 -12.40 -10.51
C TYR A 79 8.34 -11.49 -11.73
N ARG A 80 7.36 -11.41 -12.64
CA ARG A 80 7.44 -10.59 -13.86
C ARG A 80 7.20 -9.10 -13.64
N LEU A 81 6.82 -8.70 -12.42
CA LEU A 81 6.69 -7.28 -12.06
C LEU A 81 8.05 -6.59 -12.06
N PRO A 82 8.11 -5.28 -12.37
CA PRO A 82 9.30 -4.47 -12.12
C PRO A 82 9.69 -4.43 -10.63
N ALA A 83 8.70 -4.46 -9.72
CA ALA A 83 8.94 -4.54 -8.28
C ALA A 83 9.49 -5.92 -7.91
N LYS A 84 10.46 -5.95 -6.99
CA LYS A 84 11.12 -7.19 -6.56
C LYS A 84 10.20 -8.07 -5.70
N TYR A 85 9.34 -7.44 -4.90
CA TYR A 85 8.44 -8.09 -3.94
C TYR A 85 7.03 -7.53 -4.03
N VAL A 86 6.07 -8.35 -3.58
CA VAL A 86 4.68 -7.94 -3.35
C VAL A 86 4.33 -8.17 -1.89
N VAL A 87 3.81 -7.14 -1.23
CA VAL A 87 3.25 -7.23 0.12
C VAL A 87 1.74 -7.33 0.00
N HIS A 88 1.19 -8.49 0.27
CA HIS A 88 -0.26 -8.74 0.20
C HIS A 88 -0.89 -8.33 1.52
N ALA A 89 -1.52 -7.17 1.56
CA ALA A 89 -2.22 -6.65 2.73
C ALA A 89 -3.73 -6.89 2.61
N VAL A 90 -4.34 -7.41 3.67
CA VAL A 90 -5.77 -7.71 3.70
C VAL A 90 -6.50 -6.64 4.47
N GLY A 91 -7.06 -5.68 3.75
CA GLY A 91 -7.85 -4.61 4.34
C GLY A 91 -9.25 -5.06 4.77
N PRO A 92 -9.89 -4.30 5.67
CA PRO A 92 -11.25 -4.59 6.12
C PRO A 92 -12.28 -4.26 5.06
N VAL A 93 -13.40 -4.99 5.09
CA VAL A 93 -14.65 -4.61 4.40
C VAL A 93 -15.34 -3.55 5.26
N TRP A 94 -15.75 -2.45 4.64
CA TRP A 94 -16.49 -1.41 5.36
C TRP A 94 -17.86 -1.88 5.78
N SER A 95 -18.19 -1.74 7.05
CA SER A 95 -19.48 -2.09 7.65
C SER A 95 -20.02 -1.00 8.57
N GLY A 96 -19.70 0.27 8.29
CA GLY A 96 -20.23 1.43 9.01
C GLY A 96 -19.27 2.07 10.03
N GLY A 97 -18.09 1.51 10.22
CA GLY A 97 -17.04 2.09 11.09
C GLY A 97 -17.13 1.67 12.56
N GLY A 98 -18.07 0.80 12.92
CA GLY A 98 -18.26 0.34 14.29
C GLY A 98 -17.59 -0.99 14.63
N SER A 99 -16.91 -1.61 13.67
CA SER A 99 -16.30 -2.94 13.83
C SER A 99 -14.76 -2.92 13.83
N GLY A 100 -14.17 -1.78 14.14
CA GLY A 100 -12.72 -1.62 14.21
C GLY A 100 -12.04 -1.46 12.85
N GLU A 101 -12.78 -1.10 11.80
CA GLU A 101 -12.26 -1.02 10.44
C GLU A 101 -11.13 -0.01 10.30
N ASP A 102 -11.19 1.12 11.00
CA ASP A 102 -10.12 2.13 10.97
C ASP A 102 -8.79 1.55 11.46
N GLU A 103 -8.81 0.85 12.59
CA GLU A 103 -7.61 0.24 13.17
C GLU A 103 -7.12 -0.93 12.32
N LEU A 104 -8.01 -1.73 11.75
CA LEU A 104 -7.64 -2.80 10.83
C LEU A 104 -6.96 -2.25 9.57
N LEU A 105 -7.47 -1.15 9.02
CA LEU A 105 -6.85 -0.49 7.87
C LEU A 105 -5.47 0.09 8.25
N ALA A 106 -5.36 0.79 9.37
CA ALA A 106 -4.09 1.29 9.87
C ALA A 106 -3.07 0.17 10.09
N SER A 107 -3.52 -0.98 10.63
CA SER A 107 -2.69 -2.16 10.83
C SER A 107 -2.12 -2.71 9.51
N CYS A 108 -2.86 -2.66 8.40
CA CYS A 108 -2.35 -3.05 7.09
C CYS A 108 -1.14 -2.20 6.68
N TYR A 109 -1.21 -0.89 6.86
CA TYR A 109 -0.10 0.02 6.54
C TYR A 109 1.10 -0.24 7.44
N ARG A 110 0.90 -0.37 8.75
CA ARG A 110 1.99 -0.67 9.71
C ARG A 110 2.68 -1.98 9.38
N THR A 111 1.92 -3.04 9.21
CA THR A 111 2.46 -4.38 8.92
C THR A 111 3.24 -4.40 7.60
N ALA A 112 2.73 -3.72 6.57
CA ALA A 112 3.45 -3.62 5.30
C ALA A 112 4.78 -2.88 5.44
N LEU A 113 4.81 -1.78 6.18
CA LEU A 113 6.04 -1.04 6.47
C LEU A 113 7.03 -1.89 7.29
N ASP A 114 6.55 -2.63 8.28
CA ASP A 114 7.36 -3.53 9.11
C ASP A 114 8.00 -4.64 8.28
N LEU A 115 7.22 -5.30 7.42
CA LEU A 115 7.73 -6.35 6.52
C LEU A 115 8.80 -5.81 5.57
N THR A 116 8.54 -4.64 4.99
CA THR A 116 9.47 -3.98 4.07
C THR A 116 10.79 -3.64 4.77
N ALA A 117 10.71 -3.05 5.95
CA ALA A 117 11.88 -2.71 6.75
C ALA A 117 12.65 -3.95 7.23
N ALA A 118 11.96 -5.00 7.66
CA ALA A 118 12.56 -6.26 8.11
C ALA A 118 13.35 -6.96 6.99
N HIS A 119 12.96 -6.76 5.72
CA HIS A 119 13.69 -7.26 4.56
C HIS A 119 14.80 -6.31 4.07
N GLY A 120 15.06 -5.21 4.78
CA GLY A 120 16.07 -4.22 4.39
C GLY A 120 15.75 -3.46 3.11
N LEU A 121 14.48 -3.40 2.71
CA LEU A 121 14.04 -2.71 1.52
C LEU A 121 13.87 -1.22 1.79
N THR A 122 14.06 -0.39 0.77
CA THR A 122 14.13 1.08 0.91
C THR A 122 12.94 1.80 0.29
N SER A 123 12.17 1.13 -0.57
CA SER A 123 11.05 1.75 -1.30
C SER A 123 9.84 0.83 -1.38
N LEU A 124 8.66 1.44 -1.19
CA LEU A 124 7.37 0.74 -1.16
C LEU A 124 6.28 1.62 -1.74
N ALA A 125 5.38 1.04 -2.56
CA ALA A 125 4.17 1.71 -3.00
C ALA A 125 2.92 1.04 -2.44
N PHE A 126 1.95 1.87 -2.03
CA PHE A 126 0.63 1.45 -1.57
C PHE A 126 -0.45 1.83 -2.58
N PRO A 127 -1.40 0.94 -2.86
CA PRO A 127 -2.67 1.33 -3.48
C PRO A 127 -3.61 1.91 -2.41
N ALA A 128 -4.77 2.43 -2.82
CA ALA A 128 -5.84 2.85 -1.91
C ALA A 128 -6.57 1.64 -1.32
N ILE A 129 -6.01 1.03 -0.28
CA ILE A 129 -6.51 -0.21 0.33
C ILE A 129 -7.96 -0.04 0.79
N SER A 130 -8.80 -1.06 0.55
CA SER A 130 -10.22 -1.18 0.95
C SER A 130 -11.19 -0.20 0.28
N THR A 131 -10.76 0.70 -0.60
CA THR A 131 -11.62 1.74 -1.19
C THR A 131 -12.39 1.29 -2.44
N GLY A 132 -12.09 0.14 -3.00
CA GLY A 132 -12.80 -0.45 -4.13
C GLY A 132 -14.03 -1.25 -3.68
N ILE A 133 -14.02 -2.54 -3.94
CA ILE A 133 -15.12 -3.48 -3.63
C ILE A 133 -15.46 -3.48 -2.13
N TYR A 134 -14.49 -3.24 -1.26
CA TYR A 134 -14.68 -3.21 0.20
C TYR A 134 -15.33 -1.93 0.72
N ARG A 135 -15.53 -0.93 -0.14
CA ARG A 135 -16.35 0.29 0.10
C ARG A 135 -15.94 1.14 1.31
N PHE A 136 -14.70 1.08 1.73
CA PHE A 136 -14.21 2.01 2.75
C PHE A 136 -14.32 3.44 2.21
N PRO A 137 -14.86 4.42 2.96
CA PRO A 137 -14.97 5.80 2.51
C PRO A 137 -13.60 6.34 2.08
N PRO A 138 -13.44 6.84 0.84
CA PRO A 138 -12.12 7.17 0.29
C PRO A 138 -11.37 8.28 1.03
N ASP A 139 -12.08 9.30 1.50
CA ASP A 139 -11.53 10.40 2.29
C ASP A 139 -11.01 9.91 3.65
N ARG A 140 -11.81 9.10 4.34
CA ARG A 140 -11.43 8.51 5.63
C ARG A 140 -10.25 7.53 5.47
N ALA A 141 -10.27 6.71 4.42
CA ALA A 141 -9.18 5.79 4.12
C ALA A 141 -7.87 6.53 3.81
N ALA A 142 -7.93 7.63 3.08
CA ALA A 142 -6.76 8.47 2.78
C ALA A 142 -6.17 9.10 4.05
N CYS A 143 -7.00 9.63 4.95
CA CYS A 143 -6.55 10.15 6.24
C CYS A 143 -5.84 9.09 7.08
N ILE A 144 -6.38 7.86 7.11
CA ILE A 144 -5.76 6.74 7.83
C ILE A 144 -4.43 6.35 7.17
N ALA A 145 -4.39 6.25 5.85
CA ALA A 145 -3.18 5.91 5.10
C ALA A 145 -2.05 6.92 5.37
N VAL A 146 -2.32 8.19 5.13
CA VAL A 146 -1.34 9.27 5.29
C VAL A 146 -0.92 9.38 6.76
N GLY A 147 -1.86 9.43 7.69
CA GLY A 147 -1.57 9.56 9.11
C GLY A 147 -0.76 8.40 9.67
N THR A 148 -1.10 7.17 9.29
CA THR A 148 -0.37 5.98 9.75
C THR A 148 1.04 5.93 9.16
N VAL A 149 1.18 6.12 7.85
CA VAL A 149 2.50 6.12 7.20
C VAL A 149 3.39 7.21 7.76
N ALA A 150 2.87 8.44 7.92
CA ALA A 150 3.63 9.55 8.47
C ALA A 150 4.10 9.28 9.91
N ALA A 151 3.22 8.76 10.76
CA ALA A 151 3.56 8.42 12.14
C ALA A 151 4.65 7.33 12.22
N GLU A 152 4.54 6.29 11.38
CA GLU A 152 5.52 5.20 11.33
C GLU A 152 6.88 5.66 10.81
N LEU A 153 6.91 6.53 9.81
CA LEU A 153 8.17 7.10 9.29
C LEU A 153 8.83 8.02 10.32
N ALA A 154 8.05 8.85 11.00
CA ALA A 154 8.54 9.73 12.06
C ALA A 154 9.12 8.95 13.25
N ALA A 155 8.52 7.81 13.59
CA ALA A 155 9.01 6.93 14.65
C ALA A 155 10.30 6.16 14.28
N ARG A 156 10.69 6.18 13.00
CA ARG A 156 11.86 5.45 12.46
C ARG A 156 12.88 6.40 11.82
N PRO A 157 13.40 7.41 12.53
CA PRO A 157 14.20 8.49 11.90
C PRO A 157 15.50 7.99 11.26
N ARG A 158 15.94 6.78 11.57
CA ARG A 158 17.13 6.12 10.98
C ARG A 158 16.79 4.78 10.32
N GLY A 159 15.52 4.57 9.94
CA GLY A 159 15.09 3.35 9.25
C GLY A 159 15.65 3.27 7.82
N CYS A 160 15.59 2.07 7.24
CA CYS A 160 16.02 1.84 5.86
C CYS A 160 15.04 2.41 4.82
N LEU A 161 13.78 2.67 5.20
CA LEU A 161 12.76 3.19 4.30
C LEU A 161 13.10 4.63 3.89
N ALA A 162 13.35 4.81 2.60
CA ALA A 162 13.72 6.10 2.02
C ALA A 162 12.61 6.71 1.17
N ARG A 163 11.76 5.88 0.56
CA ARG A 163 10.69 6.35 -0.32
C ARG A 163 9.42 5.52 -0.17
N ILE A 164 8.33 6.19 0.19
CA ILE A 164 6.99 5.59 0.20
C ILE A 164 6.13 6.32 -0.83
N VAL A 165 5.40 5.57 -1.65
CA VAL A 165 4.53 6.10 -2.70
C VAL A 165 3.09 5.70 -2.41
N LEU A 166 2.20 6.67 -2.24
CA LEU A 166 0.75 6.46 -2.26
C LEU A 166 0.30 6.53 -3.72
N CYS A 167 0.16 5.36 -4.34
CA CYS A 167 -0.13 5.19 -5.76
C CYS A 167 -1.62 5.09 -5.97
N CYS A 168 -2.22 6.14 -6.50
CA CYS A 168 -3.65 6.22 -6.77
C CYS A 168 -3.95 5.82 -8.21
N PHE A 169 -5.07 5.16 -8.43
CA PHE A 169 -5.49 4.74 -9.75
C PHE A 169 -6.13 5.89 -10.56
N SER A 170 -6.66 6.91 -9.88
CA SER A 170 -7.33 8.05 -10.51
C SER A 170 -6.96 9.37 -9.83
N PRO A 171 -7.11 10.52 -10.55
CA PRO A 171 -6.94 11.84 -9.94
C PRO A 171 -7.86 12.05 -8.73
N ALA A 172 -9.11 11.62 -8.79
CA ALA A 172 -10.06 11.76 -7.66
C ALA A 172 -9.58 11.03 -6.41
N ALA A 173 -9.00 9.83 -6.55
CA ALA A 173 -8.40 9.10 -5.43
C ALA A 173 -7.16 9.83 -4.89
N ALA A 174 -6.35 10.42 -5.75
CA ALA A 174 -5.17 11.20 -5.35
C ALA A 174 -5.55 12.46 -4.58
N ASP A 175 -6.62 13.14 -4.96
CA ASP A 175 -7.11 14.36 -4.30
C ASP A 175 -7.40 14.12 -2.80
N HIS A 176 -7.94 12.96 -2.43
CA HIS A 176 -8.15 12.60 -1.04
C HIS A 176 -6.83 12.49 -0.25
N HIS A 177 -5.79 11.95 -0.86
CA HIS A 177 -4.47 11.81 -0.23
C HIS A 177 -3.75 13.17 -0.14
N VAL A 178 -3.88 14.00 -1.16
CA VAL A 178 -3.35 15.38 -1.15
C VAL A 178 -4.02 16.19 -0.05
N ALA A 179 -5.35 16.11 0.06
CA ALA A 179 -6.09 16.77 1.14
C ALA A 179 -5.64 16.27 2.53
N ALA A 180 -5.47 14.97 2.70
CA ALA A 180 -5.01 14.40 3.97
C ALA A 180 -3.60 14.87 4.36
N LEU A 181 -2.67 15.02 3.41
CA LEU A 181 -1.34 15.59 3.67
C LEU A 181 -1.43 17.04 4.18
N SER A 182 -2.29 17.85 3.54
CA SER A 182 -2.50 19.26 3.94
C SER A 182 -3.19 19.38 5.30
N ASP A 183 -4.23 18.56 5.54
CA ASP A 183 -4.99 18.58 6.80
C ASP A 183 -4.13 18.14 8.00
N LEU A 184 -3.15 17.28 7.78
CA LEU A 184 -2.20 16.85 8.79
C LEU A 184 -0.98 17.78 8.91
N GLY A 185 -0.91 18.85 8.13
CA GLY A 185 0.18 19.82 8.18
C GLY A 185 1.53 19.26 7.73
N LEU A 186 1.53 18.30 6.80
CA LEU A 186 2.74 17.66 6.30
C LEU A 186 3.29 18.38 5.05
N VAL A 187 2.49 19.22 4.43
CA VAL A 187 2.83 20.06 3.26
C VAL A 187 2.24 21.44 3.42
#